data_a1506866a5d3765f9b97f1d7d38e2a04
#
_entry.id   a1506866a5d3765f9b97f1d7d38e2a04
#
_cell.length_a   1.000
_cell.length_b   1.000
_cell.length_c   1.000
_cell.angle_alpha   90.00
_cell.angle_beta   90.00
_cell.angle_gamma   90.00
#
_symmetry.space_group_name_H-M   'P 1'
#
loop_
_entity.id
_entity.type
_entity.pdbx_description
1 polymer ?
#
loop_
_entity_poly.entity_id
_entity_poly.type
_entity_poly.pdbx_seq_one_letter_code
_entity_poly.pdbx_strand_id
1 'polypeptide(L)'
;MKHIIYFYSCELTKGETIMKQYDLLIIGFGKAGKTLAATFGKEGKQVALIEQDPAMYGGTCINIGCIPTKTMIVGADKGKSYEAAKATRDTVVGKLNAKNLNMLTSNPNVTVYTGHGKFTSNKEVEVTTADGVETLTAEIIIINTGATNVVLPISGLSTSKFVYNSTELQALPTLPKRLGIIGCGNIGIEFANLYARLGAEVTAFESGDRILKREDADVAALAQQYLEEDGVRFHFNAVTKEIKNVGDTVVVVTESGEEFVFDALLHATGRKANTEGLGLENTDIQVRPNGSIVTDDTLMTAVPKVFAVGDVNGGQQFTYVSLDDFRIVNRVLHGDESYKLGNRAHVPYSTFITPALSHVGLHEEEAKAQYPSAMTVALPVNNMPRHAVNQDPRGVFKLTVNKDTGLILGATLFGKNSEELINIIKMAMDNDIKYTYLRDQIFTHPTMAENLNDLAKLI
;
A
#
# COMPACT_ATOMS: atom_id res chain seq x y z
N MET A 1 64.71 42.97 -2.70
CA MET A 1 63.27 43.13 -2.97
C MET A 1 62.51 42.04 -2.25
N LYS A 2 61.84 42.38 -1.12
CA LYS A 2 61.02 41.43 -0.37
C LYS A 2 59.61 41.49 -0.92
N HIS A 3 59.10 40.38 -1.48
CA HIS A 3 57.70 40.24 -1.87
C HIS A 3 56.89 39.89 -0.61
N ILE A 4 56.01 40.80 -0.23
CA ILE A 4 54.98 40.56 0.83
C ILE A 4 53.79 39.94 0.11
N ILE A 5 53.49 38.68 0.45
CA ILE A 5 52.27 37.97 0.04
C ILE A 5 51.22 38.32 1.10
N TYR A 6 50.17 39.08 0.71
CA TYR A 6 48.98 39.28 1.52
C TYR A 6 48.09 38.05 1.40
N PHE A 7 47.95 37.29 2.50
CA PHE A 7 46.86 36.34 2.67
C PHE A 7 45.61 37.15 3.04
N TYR A 8 44.63 37.17 2.13
CA TYR A 8 43.28 37.55 2.47
C TYR A 8 42.66 36.37 3.23
N SER A 9 42.52 36.47 4.54
CA SER A 9 41.62 35.62 5.32
C SER A 9 40.19 36.04 5.01
N CYS A 10 39.47 35.25 4.24
CA CYS A 10 38.03 35.39 4.13
C CYS A 10 37.43 34.92 5.47
N GLU A 11 37.09 35.86 6.33
CA GLU A 11 36.24 35.62 7.50
C GLU A 11 34.85 35.25 6.95
N LEU A 12 34.50 33.95 7.01
CA LEU A 12 33.13 33.49 6.84
C LEU A 12 32.27 34.10 7.95
N THR A 13 31.46 35.07 7.59
CA THR A 13 30.41 35.61 8.46
C THR A 13 29.48 34.48 8.86
N LYS A 14 29.38 34.22 10.17
CA LYS A 14 28.38 33.33 10.75
C LYS A 14 26.99 33.84 10.34
N GLY A 15 26.29 33.12 9.43
CA GLY A 15 24.89 33.41 9.17
C GLY A 15 24.37 33.23 7.76
N GLU A 16 25.19 32.95 6.73
CA GLU A 16 24.66 32.63 5.42
C GLU A 16 24.45 31.13 5.30
N THR A 17 23.18 30.67 5.41
CA THR A 17 22.79 29.33 5.06
C THR A 17 22.99 29.15 3.55
N ILE A 18 23.99 28.38 3.15
CA ILE A 18 24.25 28.11 1.74
C ILE A 18 23.08 27.30 1.19
N MET A 19 22.28 27.91 0.31
CA MET A 19 21.20 27.24 -0.39
C MET A 19 21.77 26.33 -1.48
N LYS A 20 21.50 25.04 -1.39
CA LYS A 20 21.89 24.06 -2.44
C LYS A 20 20.79 23.94 -3.48
N GLN A 21 21.15 24.04 -4.74
CA GLN A 21 20.23 23.96 -5.87
C GLN A 21 20.34 22.63 -6.59
N TYR A 22 19.18 22.03 -6.92
CA TYR A 22 19.04 20.78 -7.67
C TYR A 22 18.11 20.99 -8.87
N ASP A 23 18.19 20.09 -9.87
CA ASP A 23 17.19 20.03 -10.93
C ASP A 23 15.89 19.41 -10.43
N LEU A 24 15.99 18.40 -9.56
CA LEU A 24 14.88 17.65 -9.00
C LEU A 24 15.09 17.40 -7.49
N LEU A 25 14.10 17.75 -6.68
CA LEU A 25 14.07 17.49 -5.25
C LEU A 25 12.90 16.57 -4.93
N ILE A 26 13.14 15.51 -4.17
CA ILE A 26 12.14 14.50 -3.83
C ILE A 26 12.07 14.37 -2.30
N ILE A 27 10.85 14.45 -1.74
CA ILE A 27 10.58 14.26 -0.32
C ILE A 27 9.88 12.92 -0.14
N GLY A 28 10.57 11.95 0.46
CA GLY A 28 10.13 10.56 0.67
C GLY A 28 10.69 9.58 -0.35
N PHE A 29 11.16 8.42 0.15
CA PHE A 29 11.78 7.34 -0.63
C PHE A 29 10.75 6.35 -1.21
N GLY A 30 9.51 6.79 -1.48
CA GLY A 30 8.44 5.96 -2.01
C GLY A 30 8.71 5.45 -3.43
N LYS A 31 7.82 4.60 -3.95
CA LYS A 31 8.01 3.92 -5.25
C LYS A 31 8.14 4.89 -6.42
N ALA A 32 7.32 5.92 -6.51
CA ALA A 32 7.40 6.92 -7.58
C ALA A 32 8.67 7.76 -7.44
N GLY A 33 8.91 8.32 -6.25
CA GLY A 33 10.02 9.24 -5.99
C GLY A 33 11.38 8.61 -6.30
N LYS A 34 11.66 7.41 -5.74
CA LYS A 34 12.94 6.73 -6.03
C LYS A 34 13.12 6.36 -7.50
N THR A 35 12.01 6.07 -8.21
CA THR A 35 12.09 5.74 -9.64
C THR A 35 12.38 6.99 -10.46
N LEU A 36 11.76 8.15 -10.12
CA LEU A 36 12.10 9.45 -10.71
C LEU A 36 13.57 9.82 -10.44
N ALA A 37 14.02 9.67 -9.17
CA ALA A 37 15.42 9.96 -8.80
C ALA A 37 16.41 9.15 -9.65
N ALA A 38 16.16 7.85 -9.80
CA ALA A 38 17.02 6.98 -10.60
C ALA A 38 16.99 7.32 -12.09
N THR A 39 15.83 7.71 -12.63
CA THR A 39 15.66 8.08 -14.04
C THR A 39 16.39 9.39 -14.34
N PHE A 40 16.07 10.45 -13.62
CA PHE A 40 16.64 11.78 -13.83
C PHE A 40 18.15 11.80 -13.53
N GLY A 41 18.61 11.08 -12.50
CA GLY A 41 20.04 10.94 -12.23
C GLY A 41 20.82 10.24 -13.38
N LYS A 42 20.21 9.26 -14.06
CA LYS A 42 20.79 8.63 -15.28
C LYS A 42 20.81 9.59 -16.46
N GLU A 43 19.91 10.52 -16.54
CA GLU A 43 19.86 11.59 -17.56
C GLU A 43 20.86 12.71 -17.26
N GLY A 44 21.66 12.60 -16.20
CA GLY A 44 22.68 13.59 -15.82
C GLY A 44 22.16 14.77 -15.00
N LYS A 45 20.90 14.73 -14.55
CA LYS A 45 20.28 15.75 -13.70
C LYS A 45 20.77 15.64 -12.26
N GLN A 46 21.00 16.78 -11.60
CA GLN A 46 21.32 16.82 -10.17
C GLN A 46 20.04 16.60 -9.35
N VAL A 47 19.99 15.51 -8.62
CA VAL A 47 18.81 15.07 -7.87
C VAL A 47 19.12 15.02 -6.38
N ALA A 48 18.26 15.62 -5.55
CA ALA A 48 18.21 15.39 -4.11
C ALA A 48 16.99 14.53 -3.75
N LEU A 49 17.19 13.52 -2.92
CA LEU A 49 16.10 12.74 -2.33
C LEU A 49 16.26 12.75 -0.80
N ILE A 50 15.19 13.10 -0.10
CA ILE A 50 15.13 13.20 1.35
C ILE A 50 14.31 12.03 1.90
N GLU A 51 14.86 11.28 2.87
CA GLU A 51 14.14 10.27 3.64
C GLU A 51 14.48 10.42 5.12
N GLN A 52 13.46 10.51 5.95
CA GLN A 52 13.66 10.79 7.37
C GLN A 52 14.14 9.57 8.18
N ASP A 53 13.87 8.36 7.71
CA ASP A 53 14.17 7.12 8.43
C ASP A 53 14.99 6.17 7.55
N PRO A 54 16.23 5.84 7.93
CA PRO A 54 17.06 4.90 7.18
C PRO A 54 16.45 3.49 7.08
N ALA A 55 15.57 3.11 8.01
CA ALA A 55 14.82 1.86 7.92
C ALA A 55 13.80 1.87 6.76
N MET A 56 13.47 3.04 6.21
CA MET A 56 12.47 3.22 5.18
C MET A 56 13.03 3.40 3.76
N TYR A 57 14.32 3.22 3.52
CA TYR A 57 14.87 3.29 2.16
C TYR A 57 14.18 2.28 1.25
N GLY A 58 13.53 2.80 0.20
CA GLY A 58 12.69 2.03 -0.72
C GLY A 58 11.18 2.15 -0.46
N GLY A 59 10.77 2.79 0.63
CA GLY A 59 9.39 3.13 0.98
C GLY A 59 8.62 2.02 1.68
N THR A 60 7.35 2.31 1.96
CA THR A 60 6.41 1.49 2.75
C THR A 60 6.31 0.04 2.27
N CYS A 61 6.15 -0.17 0.95
CA CYS A 61 5.95 -1.52 0.39
C CYS A 61 7.09 -2.50 0.75
N ILE A 62 8.34 -2.03 0.68
CA ILE A 62 9.53 -2.87 0.90
C ILE A 62 9.74 -3.12 2.38
N ASN A 63 9.57 -2.08 3.21
CA ASN A 63 10.07 -2.12 4.58
C ASN A 63 9.00 -2.53 5.60
N ILE A 64 7.75 -2.10 5.41
CA ILE A 64 6.70 -2.25 6.44
C ILE A 64 5.34 -2.72 5.91
N GLY A 65 5.14 -2.77 4.59
CA GLY A 65 3.84 -3.08 3.97
C GLY A 65 3.81 -4.43 3.26
N CYS A 66 3.76 -4.37 1.91
CA CYS A 66 3.50 -5.54 1.07
C CYS A 66 4.53 -6.66 1.26
N ILE A 67 5.82 -6.35 1.08
CA ILE A 67 6.89 -7.36 1.07
C ILE A 67 7.02 -8.08 2.42
N PRO A 68 7.14 -7.39 3.57
CA PRO A 68 7.24 -8.07 4.84
C PRO A 68 6.02 -8.95 5.14
N THR A 69 4.81 -8.43 4.96
CA THR A 69 3.58 -9.18 5.24
C THR A 69 3.45 -10.41 4.34
N LYS A 70 3.62 -10.25 3.01
CA LYS A 70 3.51 -11.37 2.07
C LYS A 70 4.60 -12.41 2.26
N THR A 71 5.80 -12.01 2.69
CA THR A 71 6.87 -12.95 3.06
C THR A 71 6.47 -13.82 4.24
N MET A 72 5.81 -13.23 5.26
CA MET A 72 5.30 -13.99 6.40
C MET A 72 4.13 -14.91 6.02
N ILE A 73 3.19 -14.44 5.19
CA ILE A 73 2.06 -15.24 4.68
C ILE A 73 2.59 -16.48 3.94
N VAL A 74 3.52 -16.30 2.99
CA VAL A 74 4.15 -17.41 2.28
C VAL A 74 4.91 -18.34 3.23
N GLY A 75 5.48 -17.79 4.30
CA GLY A 75 6.13 -18.58 5.37
C GLY A 75 5.12 -19.47 6.09
N ALA A 76 3.98 -18.92 6.50
CA ALA A 76 2.88 -19.64 7.14
C ALA A 76 2.29 -20.71 6.22
N ASP A 77 2.06 -20.40 4.94
CA ASP A 77 1.59 -21.36 3.94
C ASP A 77 2.51 -22.57 3.76
N LYS A 78 3.82 -22.37 3.99
CA LYS A 78 4.84 -23.42 3.96
C LYS A 78 5.04 -24.12 5.30
N GLY A 79 4.19 -23.85 6.30
CA GLY A 79 4.26 -24.46 7.63
C GLY A 79 5.46 -24.01 8.48
N LYS A 80 6.04 -22.82 8.21
CA LYS A 80 7.11 -22.26 9.04
C LYS A 80 6.55 -21.79 10.39
N SER A 81 7.37 -21.88 11.44
CA SER A 81 7.07 -21.19 12.71
C SER A 81 7.11 -19.66 12.51
N TYR A 82 6.54 -18.93 13.46
CA TYR A 82 6.57 -17.47 13.48
C TYR A 82 8.00 -16.93 13.37
N GLU A 83 8.92 -17.46 14.19
CA GLU A 83 10.32 -17.04 14.23
C GLU A 83 11.03 -17.29 12.89
N ALA A 84 10.78 -18.44 12.25
CA ALA A 84 11.37 -18.77 10.96
C ALA A 84 10.79 -17.91 9.82
N ALA A 85 9.49 -17.61 9.86
CA ALA A 85 8.85 -16.71 8.90
C ALA A 85 9.37 -15.27 9.07
N LYS A 86 9.46 -14.80 10.33
CA LYS A 86 10.00 -13.49 10.70
C LYS A 86 11.47 -13.34 10.27
N ALA A 87 12.33 -14.31 10.54
CA ALA A 87 13.75 -14.29 10.15
C ALA A 87 13.90 -14.20 8.61
N THR A 88 13.02 -14.92 7.86
CA THR A 88 12.97 -14.83 6.40
C THR A 88 12.58 -13.42 5.96
N ARG A 89 11.53 -12.86 6.57
CA ARG A 89 11.07 -11.49 6.32
C ARG A 89 12.19 -10.47 6.56
N ASP A 90 12.87 -10.54 7.71
CA ASP A 90 13.93 -9.61 8.09
C ASP A 90 15.09 -9.64 7.08
N THR A 91 15.45 -10.86 6.63
CA THR A 91 16.48 -11.04 5.60
C THR A 91 16.06 -10.42 4.25
N VAL A 92 14.83 -10.65 3.82
CA VAL A 92 14.30 -10.11 2.53
C VAL A 92 14.22 -8.59 2.58
N VAL A 93 13.66 -8.04 3.66
CA VAL A 93 13.51 -6.59 3.85
C VAL A 93 14.87 -5.91 3.89
N GLY A 94 15.81 -6.40 4.69
CA GLY A 94 17.16 -5.82 4.80
C GLY A 94 17.91 -5.81 3.45
N LYS A 95 17.83 -6.90 2.68
CA LYS A 95 18.43 -6.96 1.33
C LYS A 95 17.79 -5.95 0.36
N LEU A 96 16.49 -5.81 0.40
CA LEU A 96 15.77 -4.89 -0.50
C LEU A 96 15.98 -3.44 -0.10
N ASN A 97 15.98 -3.13 1.19
CA ASN A 97 16.31 -1.79 1.71
C ASN A 97 17.69 -1.36 1.22
N ALA A 98 18.73 -2.15 1.51
CA ALA A 98 20.10 -1.87 1.08
C ALA A 98 20.23 -1.76 -0.45
N LYS A 99 19.55 -2.63 -1.22
CA LYS A 99 19.53 -2.57 -2.68
C LYS A 99 18.94 -1.24 -3.20
N ASN A 100 17.85 -0.75 -2.57
CA ASN A 100 17.22 0.50 -2.99
C ASN A 100 18.10 1.71 -2.66
N LEU A 101 18.72 1.74 -1.49
CA LEU A 101 19.68 2.79 -1.15
C LEU A 101 20.85 2.80 -2.15
N ASN A 102 21.49 1.65 -2.36
CA ASN A 102 22.62 1.53 -3.28
C ASN A 102 22.28 1.90 -4.73
N MET A 103 21.06 1.61 -5.19
CA MET A 103 20.59 2.00 -6.52
C MET A 103 20.69 3.52 -6.76
N LEU A 104 20.44 4.32 -5.73
CA LEU A 104 20.52 5.78 -5.82
C LEU A 104 21.92 6.30 -5.52
N THR A 105 22.54 5.86 -4.43
CA THR A 105 23.85 6.37 -3.98
C THR A 105 25.02 5.97 -4.88
N SER A 106 24.86 4.94 -5.72
CA SER A 106 25.85 4.57 -6.74
C SER A 106 25.83 5.51 -7.95
N ASN A 107 24.83 6.39 -8.09
CA ASN A 107 24.76 7.39 -9.14
C ASN A 107 25.30 8.73 -8.61
N PRO A 108 26.41 9.28 -9.20
CA PRO A 108 27.03 10.51 -8.71
C PRO A 108 26.14 11.75 -8.84
N ASN A 109 25.08 11.69 -9.65
CA ASN A 109 24.12 12.77 -9.82
C ASN A 109 22.98 12.74 -8.79
N VAL A 110 22.93 11.73 -7.89
CA VAL A 110 21.87 11.59 -6.88
C VAL A 110 22.44 11.71 -5.48
N THR A 111 21.98 12.69 -4.73
CA THR A 111 22.29 12.87 -3.32
C THR A 111 21.10 12.41 -2.47
N VAL A 112 21.34 11.45 -1.59
CA VAL A 112 20.32 10.99 -0.62
C VAL A 112 20.60 11.67 0.73
N TYR A 113 19.63 12.41 1.22
CA TYR A 113 19.64 13.03 2.54
C TYR A 113 18.86 12.15 3.53
N THR A 114 19.51 11.76 4.62
CA THR A 114 18.81 11.12 5.74
C THR A 114 18.40 12.20 6.73
N GLY A 115 17.14 12.60 6.70
CA GLY A 115 16.63 13.69 7.52
C GLY A 115 15.20 14.09 7.20
N HIS A 116 14.67 15.01 7.97
CA HIS A 116 13.31 15.53 7.81
C HIS A 116 13.30 16.73 6.87
N GLY A 117 12.50 16.67 5.81
CA GLY A 117 12.28 17.77 4.85
C GLY A 117 11.02 18.55 5.18
N LYS A 118 11.12 19.88 5.26
CA LYS A 118 10.02 20.80 5.56
C LYS A 118 10.04 21.98 4.60
N PHE A 119 8.92 22.28 3.97
CA PHE A 119 8.77 23.46 3.12
C PHE A 119 8.86 24.75 3.96
N THR A 120 9.69 25.67 3.51
CA THR A 120 9.77 27.05 4.02
C THR A 120 9.14 28.06 3.05
N SER A 121 9.02 27.69 1.78
CA SER A 121 8.29 28.42 0.74
C SER A 121 7.85 27.44 -0.36
N ASN A 122 7.24 27.93 -1.43
CA ASN A 122 6.79 27.11 -2.57
C ASN A 122 7.89 26.26 -3.21
N LYS A 123 9.17 26.68 -3.10
CA LYS A 123 10.30 26.05 -3.79
C LYS A 123 11.51 25.79 -2.90
N GLU A 124 11.41 26.10 -1.62
CA GLU A 124 12.49 25.92 -0.65
C GLU A 124 12.08 24.88 0.37
N VAL A 125 13.00 23.97 0.65
CA VAL A 125 12.84 22.88 1.62
C VAL A 125 14.03 22.90 2.57
N GLU A 126 13.76 23.10 3.84
CA GLU A 126 14.71 22.90 4.92
C GLU A 126 14.84 21.41 5.22
N VAL A 127 16.07 20.92 5.26
CA VAL A 127 16.36 19.51 5.59
C VAL A 127 17.14 19.48 6.89
N THR A 128 16.54 18.89 7.92
CA THR A 128 17.17 18.64 9.21
C THR A 128 17.77 17.25 9.24
N THR A 129 19.11 17.15 9.27
CA THR A 129 19.87 15.89 9.35
C THR A 129 20.59 15.79 10.69
N ALA A 130 21.28 14.68 10.93
CA ALA A 130 22.16 14.53 12.10
C ALA A 130 23.35 15.52 12.10
N ASP A 131 23.77 15.98 10.91
CA ASP A 131 24.92 16.86 10.71
C ASP A 131 24.53 18.36 10.77
N GLY A 132 23.24 18.68 10.83
CA GLY A 132 22.72 20.04 10.89
C GLY A 132 21.55 20.30 9.97
N VAL A 133 21.29 21.58 9.71
CA VAL A 133 20.16 22.06 8.89
C VAL A 133 20.69 22.65 7.60
N GLU A 134 20.13 22.24 6.48
CA GLU A 134 20.44 22.75 5.14
C GLU A 134 19.17 23.22 4.44
N THR A 135 19.27 24.24 3.60
CA THR A 135 18.17 24.68 2.73
C THR A 135 18.43 24.21 1.30
N LEU A 136 17.48 23.46 0.74
CA LEU A 136 17.51 22.96 -0.63
C LEU A 136 16.45 23.67 -1.46
N THR A 137 16.75 23.90 -2.73
CA THR A 137 15.79 24.37 -3.73
C THR A 137 15.90 23.57 -5.01
N ALA A 138 14.78 23.45 -5.76
CA ALA A 138 14.77 22.83 -7.06
C ALA A 138 13.70 23.43 -7.96
N GLU A 139 13.92 23.34 -9.26
CA GLU A 139 12.90 23.67 -10.26
C GLU A 139 11.69 22.74 -10.16
N ILE A 140 11.95 21.43 -9.99
CA ILE A 140 10.95 20.37 -9.88
C ILE A 140 10.99 19.77 -8.47
N ILE A 141 9.84 19.71 -7.80
CA ILE A 141 9.72 19.07 -6.48
C ILE A 141 8.67 17.97 -6.52
N ILE A 142 9.00 16.81 -5.95
CA ILE A 142 8.11 15.65 -5.85
C ILE A 142 7.85 15.35 -4.37
N ILE A 143 6.59 15.34 -3.98
CA ILE A 143 6.14 14.93 -2.65
C ILE A 143 5.68 13.47 -2.74
N ASN A 144 6.43 12.56 -2.10
CA ASN A 144 6.15 11.12 -2.10
C ASN A 144 6.23 10.52 -0.68
N THR A 145 5.71 11.27 0.29
CA THR A 145 5.77 10.93 1.72
C THR A 145 4.80 9.83 2.12
N GLY A 146 3.91 9.42 1.22
CA GLY A 146 3.03 8.27 1.39
C GLY A 146 1.89 8.51 2.39
N ALA A 147 1.57 7.49 3.17
CA ALA A 147 0.51 7.52 4.18
C ALA A 147 0.99 6.94 5.50
N THR A 148 0.35 7.35 6.60
CA THR A 148 0.56 6.85 7.96
C THR A 148 -0.72 6.24 8.52
N ASN A 149 -0.62 5.54 9.65
CA ASN A 149 -1.77 4.91 10.30
C ASN A 149 -2.71 5.96 10.90
N VAL A 150 -4.01 5.69 10.83
CA VAL A 150 -5.00 6.45 11.58
C VAL A 150 -5.07 5.89 12.99
N VAL A 151 -4.86 6.75 13.98
CA VAL A 151 -5.08 6.42 15.39
C VAL A 151 -6.42 7.03 15.79
N LEU A 152 -7.40 6.17 16.07
CA LEU A 152 -8.73 6.62 16.52
C LEU A 152 -8.65 7.22 17.93
N PRO A 153 -9.55 8.15 18.28
CA PRO A 153 -9.58 8.77 19.61
C PRO A 153 -10.25 7.84 20.66
N ILE A 154 -9.77 6.58 20.72
CA ILE A 154 -10.22 5.60 21.71
C ILE A 154 -9.33 5.72 22.95
N SER A 155 -9.94 5.82 24.12
CA SER A 155 -9.23 5.89 25.39
C SER A 155 -8.24 4.72 25.52
N GLY A 156 -6.98 5.01 25.81
CA GLY A 156 -5.92 4.01 25.96
C GLY A 156 -5.28 3.48 24.68
N LEU A 157 -5.85 3.74 23.49
CA LEU A 157 -5.31 3.22 22.23
C LEU A 157 -3.87 3.68 21.96
N SER A 158 -3.60 4.97 22.13
CA SER A 158 -2.27 5.56 21.87
C SER A 158 -1.28 5.46 23.03
N THR A 159 -1.75 5.04 24.22
CA THR A 159 -0.92 5.01 25.43
C THR A 159 -0.63 3.60 25.96
N SER A 160 -1.30 2.59 25.43
CA SER A 160 -1.05 1.20 25.82
C SER A 160 0.23 0.67 25.16
N LYS A 161 1.11 0.05 25.98
CA LYS A 161 2.33 -0.61 25.52
C LYS A 161 2.11 -1.94 24.79
N PHE A 162 0.87 -2.41 24.72
CA PHE A 162 0.47 -3.66 24.07
C PHE A 162 -0.37 -3.43 22.81
N VAL A 163 -0.56 -2.15 22.42
CA VAL A 163 -1.21 -1.79 21.17
C VAL A 163 -0.14 -1.53 20.11
N TYR A 164 -0.32 -2.14 18.96
CA TYR A 164 0.63 -2.12 17.86
C TYR A 164 -0.07 -1.75 16.56
N ASN A 165 0.61 -1.02 15.70
CA ASN A 165 0.27 -0.97 14.29
C ASN A 165 0.84 -2.21 13.54
N SER A 166 0.55 -2.33 12.25
CA SER A 166 0.97 -3.47 11.44
C SER A 166 2.50 -3.65 11.37
N THR A 167 3.26 -2.56 11.44
CA THR A 167 4.74 -2.58 11.43
C THR A 167 5.28 -3.12 12.74
N GLU A 168 4.80 -2.58 13.83
CA GLU A 168 5.23 -2.91 15.20
C GLU A 168 4.85 -4.35 15.56
N LEU A 169 3.63 -4.79 15.20
CA LEU A 169 3.18 -6.15 15.45
C LEU A 169 4.07 -7.20 14.76
N GLN A 170 4.45 -6.97 13.51
CA GLN A 170 5.37 -7.86 12.78
C GLN A 170 6.79 -7.87 13.38
N ALA A 171 7.17 -6.85 14.13
CA ALA A 171 8.49 -6.75 14.76
C ALA A 171 8.59 -7.49 16.09
N LEU A 172 7.48 -7.92 16.68
CA LEU A 172 7.48 -8.63 17.96
C LEU A 172 8.48 -9.81 17.95
N PRO A 173 9.19 -10.02 19.04
CA PRO A 173 10.19 -11.11 19.11
C PRO A 173 9.54 -12.49 19.10
N THR A 174 8.34 -12.62 19.63
CA THR A 174 7.59 -13.88 19.76
C THR A 174 6.15 -13.70 19.31
N LEU A 175 5.54 -14.80 18.84
CA LEU A 175 4.12 -14.83 18.50
C LEU A 175 3.28 -14.55 19.75
N PRO A 176 2.36 -13.53 19.74
CA PRO A 176 1.39 -13.38 20.82
C PRO A 176 0.43 -14.58 20.82
N LYS A 177 0.14 -15.12 22.00
CA LYS A 177 -0.79 -16.25 22.11
C LYS A 177 -2.22 -15.82 21.79
N ARG A 178 -2.65 -14.66 22.32
CA ARG A 178 -3.96 -14.07 22.09
C ARG A 178 -3.79 -12.71 21.44
N LEU A 179 -4.26 -12.59 20.20
CA LEU A 179 -4.18 -11.36 19.42
C LEU A 179 -5.59 -10.78 19.23
N GLY A 180 -5.79 -9.53 19.68
CA GLY A 180 -6.94 -8.74 19.33
C GLY A 180 -6.65 -7.92 18.08
N ILE A 181 -7.66 -7.69 17.23
CA ILE A 181 -7.54 -6.82 16.03
C ILE A 181 -8.72 -5.87 16.00
N ILE A 182 -8.48 -4.57 15.90
CA ILE A 182 -9.52 -3.55 15.68
C ILE A 182 -9.50 -3.13 14.22
N GLY A 183 -10.62 -3.41 13.52
CA GLY A 183 -10.83 -3.11 12.11
C GLY A 183 -10.61 -4.33 11.20
N CYS A 184 -11.65 -4.68 10.42
CA CYS A 184 -11.70 -5.83 9.52
C CYS A 184 -11.64 -5.41 8.04
N GLY A 185 -10.88 -4.36 7.72
CA GLY A 185 -10.47 -4.04 6.35
C GLY A 185 -9.33 -4.94 5.88
N ASN A 186 -8.82 -4.72 4.66
CA ASN A 186 -7.80 -5.60 4.03
C ASN A 186 -6.59 -5.89 4.94
N ILE A 187 -6.03 -4.88 5.61
CA ILE A 187 -4.87 -5.08 6.51
C ILE A 187 -5.27 -5.95 7.71
N GLY A 188 -6.37 -5.61 8.39
CA GLY A 188 -6.83 -6.37 9.57
C GLY A 188 -7.11 -7.82 9.24
N ILE A 189 -7.74 -8.09 8.11
CA ILE A 189 -8.09 -9.45 7.64
C ILE A 189 -6.85 -10.25 7.22
N GLU A 190 -5.89 -9.64 6.51
CA GLU A 190 -4.62 -10.30 6.19
C GLU A 190 -3.85 -10.70 7.46
N PHE A 191 -3.80 -9.81 8.46
CA PHE A 191 -3.16 -10.10 9.73
C PHE A 191 -3.93 -11.14 10.56
N ALA A 192 -5.26 -11.10 10.56
CA ALA A 192 -6.08 -12.10 11.22
C ALA A 192 -5.77 -13.50 10.67
N ASN A 193 -5.81 -13.66 9.35
CA ASN A 193 -5.50 -14.91 8.70
C ASN A 193 -4.05 -15.38 8.97
N LEU A 194 -3.08 -14.47 8.78
CA LEU A 194 -1.66 -14.78 9.00
C LEU A 194 -1.38 -15.28 10.41
N TYR A 195 -1.85 -14.54 11.43
CA TYR A 195 -1.52 -14.86 12.82
C TYR A 195 -2.27 -16.10 13.32
N ALA A 196 -3.52 -16.32 12.88
CA ALA A 196 -4.25 -17.56 13.18
C ALA A 196 -3.51 -18.78 12.59
N ARG A 197 -3.08 -18.70 11.34
CA ARG A 197 -2.33 -19.77 10.66
C ARG A 197 -0.92 -20.00 11.26
N LEU A 198 -0.36 -19.01 11.93
CA LEU A 198 0.89 -19.15 12.73
C LEU A 198 0.63 -19.71 14.13
N GLY A 199 -0.62 -19.90 14.54
CA GLY A 199 -1.00 -20.55 15.81
C GLY A 199 -1.43 -19.60 16.93
N ALA A 200 -1.70 -18.32 16.65
CA ALA A 200 -2.29 -17.40 17.62
C ALA A 200 -3.81 -17.59 17.73
N GLU A 201 -4.38 -17.38 18.92
CA GLU A 201 -5.82 -17.20 19.08
C GLU A 201 -6.19 -15.77 18.67
N VAL A 202 -6.89 -15.61 17.55
CA VAL A 202 -7.21 -14.31 16.97
C VAL A 202 -8.67 -13.95 17.18
N THR A 203 -8.91 -12.74 17.68
CA THR A 203 -10.25 -12.15 17.78
C THR A 203 -10.25 -10.77 17.11
N ALA A 204 -11.12 -10.58 16.13
CA ALA A 204 -11.22 -9.34 15.35
C ALA A 204 -12.54 -8.61 15.64
N PHE A 205 -12.45 -7.30 15.87
CA PHE A 205 -13.57 -6.41 16.16
C PHE A 205 -13.87 -5.54 14.95
N GLU A 206 -15.12 -5.54 14.51
CA GLU A 206 -15.62 -4.70 13.43
C GLU A 206 -16.81 -3.87 13.92
N SER A 207 -16.76 -2.58 13.72
CA SER A 207 -17.85 -1.66 14.09
C SER A 207 -19.11 -1.82 13.25
N GLY A 208 -18.98 -2.45 12.09
CA GLY A 208 -20.10 -2.78 11.21
C GLY A 208 -20.53 -4.23 11.32
N ASP A 209 -21.38 -4.60 10.40
CA ASP A 209 -22.09 -5.88 10.37
C ASP A 209 -21.35 -7.00 9.61
N ARG A 210 -20.26 -6.70 8.88
CA ARG A 210 -19.48 -7.66 8.09
C ARG A 210 -18.04 -7.21 7.87
N ILE A 211 -17.17 -8.15 7.53
CA ILE A 211 -15.81 -7.90 7.05
C ILE A 211 -15.83 -7.40 5.60
N LEU A 212 -14.71 -6.86 5.13
CA LEU A 212 -14.46 -6.54 3.71
C LEU A 212 -15.65 -5.81 3.04
N LYS A 213 -16.14 -4.72 3.63
CA LYS A 213 -17.36 -4.01 3.22
C LYS A 213 -17.41 -3.58 1.76
N ARG A 214 -16.27 -3.49 1.08
CA ARG A 214 -16.18 -3.13 -0.33
C ARG A 214 -16.45 -4.31 -1.27
N GLU A 215 -16.31 -5.54 -0.78
CA GLU A 215 -16.57 -6.75 -1.56
C GLU A 215 -18.06 -7.06 -1.67
N ASP A 216 -18.46 -7.82 -2.69
CA ASP A 216 -19.80 -8.38 -2.78
C ASP A 216 -20.13 -9.17 -1.52
N ALA A 217 -21.38 -9.09 -1.07
CA ALA A 217 -21.78 -9.64 0.25
C ALA A 217 -21.56 -11.16 0.33
N ASP A 218 -21.81 -11.89 -0.76
CA ASP A 218 -21.58 -13.34 -0.86
C ASP A 218 -20.09 -13.71 -0.78
N VAL A 219 -19.23 -12.91 -1.39
CA VAL A 219 -17.77 -13.09 -1.35
C VAL A 219 -17.24 -12.79 0.05
N ALA A 220 -17.70 -11.69 0.68
CA ALA A 220 -17.32 -11.34 2.04
C ALA A 220 -17.74 -12.42 3.05
N ALA A 221 -18.96 -12.98 2.92
CA ALA A 221 -19.45 -14.06 3.76
C ALA A 221 -18.62 -15.35 3.60
N LEU A 222 -18.22 -15.67 2.36
CA LEU A 222 -17.37 -16.82 2.09
C LEU A 222 -15.96 -16.61 2.66
N ALA A 223 -15.40 -15.40 2.57
CA ALA A 223 -14.13 -15.06 3.18
C ALA A 223 -14.18 -15.17 4.71
N GLN A 224 -15.27 -14.68 5.33
CA GLN A 224 -15.50 -14.82 6.76
C GLN A 224 -15.52 -16.31 7.18
N GLN A 225 -16.28 -17.14 6.47
CA GLN A 225 -16.35 -18.56 6.75
C GLN A 225 -14.96 -19.21 6.77
N TYR A 226 -14.14 -18.96 5.73
CA TYR A 226 -12.80 -19.55 5.67
C TYR A 226 -11.86 -19.05 6.76
N LEU A 227 -11.99 -17.79 7.16
CA LEU A 227 -11.21 -17.24 8.25
C LEU A 227 -11.63 -17.84 9.61
N GLU A 228 -12.94 -18.09 9.81
CA GLU A 228 -13.47 -18.77 10.99
C GLU A 228 -13.01 -20.25 11.04
N GLU A 229 -12.99 -20.95 9.89
CA GLU A 229 -12.41 -22.29 9.76
C GLU A 229 -10.90 -22.31 10.09
N ASP A 230 -10.16 -21.23 9.74
CA ASP A 230 -8.75 -21.04 10.09
C ASP A 230 -8.56 -20.59 11.57
N GLY A 231 -9.65 -20.42 12.37
CA GLY A 231 -9.62 -20.15 13.80
C GLY A 231 -9.77 -18.68 14.20
N VAL A 232 -10.11 -17.78 13.30
CA VAL A 232 -10.40 -16.37 13.61
C VAL A 232 -11.81 -16.24 14.20
N ARG A 233 -11.95 -15.49 15.30
CA ARG A 233 -13.24 -15.12 15.87
C ARG A 233 -13.58 -13.69 15.50
N PHE A 234 -14.83 -13.43 15.09
CA PHE A 234 -15.31 -12.10 14.75
C PHE A 234 -16.34 -11.59 15.74
N HIS A 235 -16.22 -10.32 16.12
CA HIS A 235 -17.24 -9.56 16.84
C HIS A 235 -17.69 -8.41 15.95
N PHE A 236 -18.91 -8.49 15.43
CA PHE A 236 -19.55 -7.47 14.60
C PHE A 236 -20.36 -6.50 15.45
N ASN A 237 -20.61 -5.30 14.91
CA ASN A 237 -21.26 -4.19 15.61
C ASN A 237 -20.58 -3.91 16.97
N ALA A 238 -19.28 -4.22 17.05
CA ALA A 238 -18.48 -4.15 18.26
C ALA A 238 -17.59 -2.90 18.24
N VAL A 239 -18.17 -1.77 18.61
CA VAL A 239 -17.44 -0.51 18.74
C VAL A 239 -16.57 -0.57 19.98
N THR A 240 -15.24 -0.40 19.78
CA THR A 240 -14.28 -0.33 20.89
C THR A 240 -14.40 1.02 21.59
N LYS A 241 -14.69 1.00 22.88
CA LYS A 241 -14.86 2.18 23.73
C LYS A 241 -13.58 2.57 24.45
N GLU A 242 -12.87 1.61 24.99
CA GLU A 242 -11.71 1.83 25.86
C GLU A 242 -10.71 0.67 25.76
N ILE A 243 -9.45 0.98 25.98
CA ILE A 243 -8.35 0.02 26.07
C ILE A 243 -7.65 0.23 27.41
N LYS A 244 -7.49 -0.85 28.17
CA LYS A 244 -6.84 -0.85 29.49
C LYS A 244 -5.64 -1.77 29.51
N ASN A 245 -4.59 -1.39 30.23
CA ASN A 245 -3.51 -2.32 30.58
C ASN A 245 -3.81 -2.97 31.92
N VAL A 246 -3.78 -4.31 31.97
CA VAL A 246 -3.97 -5.08 33.20
C VAL A 246 -2.83 -6.08 33.34
N GLY A 247 -1.88 -5.79 34.21
CA GLY A 247 -0.65 -6.56 34.33
C GLY A 247 0.14 -6.56 33.01
N ASP A 248 0.38 -7.75 32.48
CA ASP A 248 1.08 -7.97 31.21
C ASP A 248 0.14 -8.24 30.03
N THR A 249 -1.11 -7.74 30.11
CA THR A 249 -2.12 -7.90 29.09
C THR A 249 -2.81 -6.57 28.76
N VAL A 250 -3.49 -6.56 27.63
CA VAL A 250 -4.37 -5.48 27.20
C VAL A 250 -5.81 -5.98 27.19
N VAL A 251 -6.72 -5.14 27.69
CA VAL A 251 -8.16 -5.39 27.72
C VAL A 251 -8.86 -4.44 26.77
N VAL A 252 -9.62 -4.98 25.83
CA VAL A 252 -10.53 -4.23 24.97
C VAL A 252 -11.89 -4.20 25.62
N VAL A 253 -12.44 -3.00 25.83
CA VAL A 253 -13.80 -2.79 26.34
C VAL A 253 -14.66 -2.27 25.20
N THR A 254 -15.75 -2.95 24.91
CA THR A 254 -16.72 -2.52 23.89
C THR A 254 -17.74 -1.53 24.46
N GLU A 255 -18.51 -0.86 23.61
CA GLU A 255 -19.63 -0.01 24.06
C GLU A 255 -20.72 -0.79 24.74
N SER A 256 -20.88 -2.11 24.45
CA SER A 256 -21.78 -3.01 25.15
C SER A 256 -21.33 -3.33 26.60
N GLY A 257 -20.08 -2.98 26.94
CA GLY A 257 -19.49 -3.25 28.26
C GLY A 257 -18.81 -4.62 28.36
N GLU A 258 -18.71 -5.36 27.28
CA GLU A 258 -17.97 -6.63 27.25
C GLU A 258 -16.45 -6.35 27.30
N GLU A 259 -15.71 -7.21 27.99
CA GLU A 259 -14.25 -7.11 28.15
C GLU A 259 -13.56 -8.33 27.56
N PHE A 260 -12.51 -8.08 26.76
CA PHE A 260 -11.72 -9.10 26.08
C PHE A 260 -10.23 -8.91 26.37
N VAL A 261 -9.53 -9.98 26.77
CA VAL A 261 -8.14 -9.94 27.24
C VAL A 261 -7.20 -10.51 26.19
N PHE A 262 -6.16 -9.74 25.82
CA PHE A 262 -5.17 -10.09 24.81
C PHE A 262 -3.74 -9.90 25.32
N ASP A 263 -2.77 -10.57 24.66
CA ASP A 263 -1.34 -10.36 24.88
C ASP A 263 -0.81 -9.24 23.97
N ALA A 264 -1.47 -9.03 22.82
CA ALA A 264 -1.20 -7.95 21.87
C ALA A 264 -2.51 -7.50 21.19
N LEU A 265 -2.57 -6.24 20.81
CA LEU A 265 -3.71 -5.65 20.09
C LEU A 265 -3.21 -4.91 18.84
N LEU A 266 -3.70 -5.33 17.67
CA LEU A 266 -3.47 -4.62 16.41
C LEU A 266 -4.56 -3.56 16.19
N HIS A 267 -4.17 -2.32 15.94
CA HIS A 267 -5.10 -1.36 15.37
C HIS A 267 -4.88 -1.26 13.84
N ALA A 268 -5.91 -1.65 13.07
CA ALA A 268 -5.94 -1.64 11.60
C ALA A 268 -7.09 -0.75 11.09
N THR A 269 -7.20 0.45 11.67
CA THR A 269 -8.34 1.38 11.54
C THR A 269 -8.23 2.35 10.36
N GLY A 270 -7.33 2.07 9.42
CA GLY A 270 -7.14 2.84 8.20
C GLY A 270 -5.82 3.60 8.15
N ARG A 271 -5.64 4.31 7.03
CA ARG A 271 -4.45 5.12 6.75
C ARG A 271 -4.85 6.51 6.27
N LYS A 272 -4.05 7.53 6.61
CA LYS A 272 -4.20 8.91 6.15
C LYS A 272 -2.92 9.36 5.43
N ALA A 273 -3.04 10.35 4.55
CA ALA A 273 -1.88 10.96 3.88
C ALA A 273 -0.87 11.49 4.92
N ASN A 274 0.41 11.27 4.65
CA ASN A 274 1.50 11.70 5.55
C ASN A 274 1.97 13.11 5.16
N THR A 275 1.20 14.11 5.56
CA THR A 275 1.45 15.54 5.28
C THR A 275 1.80 16.35 6.52
N GLU A 276 1.65 15.77 7.69
CA GLU A 276 1.95 16.44 8.97
C GLU A 276 3.45 16.74 9.07
N GLY A 277 3.78 17.96 9.48
CA GLY A 277 5.16 18.41 9.64
C GLY A 277 5.88 18.80 8.35
N LEU A 278 5.26 18.66 7.17
CA LEU A 278 5.86 19.02 5.89
C LEU A 278 5.95 20.53 5.64
N GLY A 279 5.34 21.38 6.48
CA GLY A 279 5.35 22.84 6.31
C GLY A 279 4.50 23.33 5.13
N LEU A 280 3.47 22.57 4.74
CA LEU A 280 2.60 22.93 3.61
C LEU A 280 1.86 24.27 3.83
N GLU A 281 1.67 24.66 5.08
CA GLU A 281 1.14 25.99 5.48
C GLU A 281 1.99 27.17 5.03
N ASN A 282 3.25 26.95 4.66
CA ASN A 282 4.15 27.97 4.09
C ASN A 282 4.09 28.04 2.56
N THR A 283 3.17 27.32 1.94
CA THR A 283 3.07 27.15 0.48
C THR A 283 1.66 27.39 -0.02
N ASP A 284 1.51 27.52 -1.34
CA ASP A 284 0.20 27.55 -2.00
C ASP A 284 -0.37 26.12 -2.27
N ILE A 285 0.28 25.07 -1.77
CA ILE A 285 -0.18 23.68 -1.93
C ILE A 285 -1.47 23.48 -1.15
N GLN A 286 -2.51 23.03 -1.85
CA GLN A 286 -3.81 22.78 -1.25
C GLN A 286 -3.91 21.38 -0.67
N VAL A 287 -4.53 21.27 0.51
CA VAL A 287 -4.75 20.01 1.23
C VAL A 287 -6.24 19.80 1.45
N ARG A 288 -6.73 18.58 1.20
CA ARG A 288 -8.12 18.20 1.46
C ARG A 288 -8.37 18.01 2.97
N PRO A 289 -9.64 18.01 3.43
CA PRO A 289 -9.97 17.77 4.84
C PRO A 289 -9.44 16.46 5.42
N ASN A 290 -9.22 15.44 4.56
CA ASN A 290 -8.63 14.15 4.95
C ASN A 290 -7.08 14.16 5.00
N GLY A 291 -6.46 15.32 4.82
CA GLY A 291 -5.02 15.51 4.84
C GLY A 291 -4.29 15.23 3.53
N SER A 292 -4.97 14.76 2.47
CA SER A 292 -4.31 14.48 1.19
C SER A 292 -4.09 15.74 0.36
N ILE A 293 -3.00 15.77 -0.42
CA ILE A 293 -2.64 16.89 -1.28
C ILE A 293 -3.55 16.90 -2.52
N VAL A 294 -4.06 18.08 -2.88
CA VAL A 294 -4.84 18.30 -4.11
C VAL A 294 -3.90 18.34 -5.30
N THR A 295 -4.22 17.58 -6.34
CA THR A 295 -3.50 17.58 -7.62
C THR A 295 -4.47 17.65 -8.79
N ASP A 296 -3.97 18.09 -9.93
CA ASP A 296 -4.64 17.93 -11.22
C ASP A 296 -4.42 16.53 -11.82
N ASP A 297 -4.89 16.31 -13.04
CA ASP A 297 -4.77 15.04 -13.76
C ASP A 297 -3.32 14.67 -14.13
N THR A 298 -2.39 15.61 -14.07
CA THR A 298 -0.96 15.39 -14.27
C THR A 298 -0.20 15.14 -12.97
N LEU A 299 -0.92 15.09 -11.84
CA LEU A 299 -0.40 14.98 -10.48
C LEU A 299 0.34 16.23 -9.99
N MET A 300 0.21 17.36 -10.69
CA MET A 300 0.77 18.64 -10.29
C MET A 300 -0.14 19.31 -9.25
N THR A 301 0.47 19.92 -8.25
CA THR A 301 -0.23 20.71 -7.23
C THR A 301 -0.59 22.11 -7.77
N ALA A 302 -1.18 22.97 -6.94
CA ALA A 302 -1.40 24.38 -7.29
C ALA A 302 -0.08 25.14 -7.53
N VAL A 303 1.05 24.63 -7.02
CA VAL A 303 2.38 25.22 -7.27
C VAL A 303 2.97 24.60 -8.55
N PRO A 304 3.32 25.39 -9.57
CA PRO A 304 3.88 24.90 -10.81
C PRO A 304 5.15 24.05 -10.62
N LYS A 305 5.19 22.88 -11.27
CA LYS A 305 6.29 21.91 -11.17
C LYS A 305 6.51 21.35 -9.76
N VAL A 306 5.49 21.38 -8.89
CA VAL A 306 5.45 20.64 -7.63
C VAL A 306 4.37 19.57 -7.77
N PHE A 307 4.77 18.29 -7.63
CA PHE A 307 3.91 17.13 -7.83
C PHE A 307 3.72 16.36 -6.53
N ALA A 308 2.54 15.77 -6.34
CA ALA A 308 2.27 14.85 -5.24
C ALA A 308 1.89 13.47 -5.78
N VAL A 309 2.68 12.45 -5.45
CA VAL A 309 2.60 11.11 -6.05
C VAL A 309 2.50 10.00 -5.00
N GLY A 310 1.77 8.94 -5.31
CA GLY A 310 1.47 7.85 -4.38
C GLY A 310 0.46 8.25 -3.32
N ASP A 311 0.45 7.54 -2.20
CA ASP A 311 -0.61 7.61 -1.18
C ASP A 311 -0.90 9.03 -0.65
N VAL A 312 0.06 9.95 -0.75
CA VAL A 312 -0.05 11.32 -0.24
C VAL A 312 -1.07 12.16 -1.01
N ASN A 313 -1.37 11.82 -2.28
CA ASN A 313 -2.37 12.52 -3.09
C ASN A 313 -3.82 12.07 -2.83
N GLY A 314 -4.00 11.04 -1.99
CA GLY A 314 -5.33 10.53 -1.60
C GLY A 314 -5.98 9.58 -2.60
N GLY A 315 -5.26 9.15 -3.64
CA GLY A 315 -5.69 8.09 -4.56
C GLY A 315 -5.63 6.69 -3.94
N GLN A 316 -5.75 5.68 -4.79
CA GLN A 316 -5.64 4.28 -4.34
C GLN A 316 -4.24 3.98 -3.81
N GLN A 317 -4.15 3.50 -2.56
CA GLN A 317 -2.90 3.32 -1.82
C GLN A 317 -2.21 1.99 -2.19
N PHE A 318 -1.77 1.88 -3.44
CA PHE A 318 -1.05 0.71 -3.93
C PHE A 318 0.30 1.09 -4.53
N THR A 319 1.31 0.24 -4.33
CA THR A 319 2.66 0.47 -4.85
C THR A 319 2.71 0.58 -6.38
N TYR A 320 1.89 -0.20 -7.08
CA TYR A 320 1.80 -0.14 -8.55
C TYR A 320 1.06 1.11 -9.04
N VAL A 321 0.15 1.67 -8.24
CA VAL A 321 -0.45 3.00 -8.50
C VAL A 321 0.60 4.09 -8.34
N SER A 322 1.40 4.05 -7.27
CA SER A 322 2.54 4.96 -7.13
C SER A 322 3.56 4.83 -8.27
N LEU A 323 3.80 3.61 -8.79
CA LEU A 323 4.62 3.41 -9.98
C LEU A 323 3.98 3.99 -11.25
N ASP A 324 2.67 3.96 -11.34
CA ASP A 324 1.94 4.57 -12.46
C ASP A 324 1.96 6.10 -12.37
N ASP A 325 1.88 6.66 -11.16
CA ASP A 325 2.11 8.09 -10.93
C ASP A 325 3.49 8.54 -11.42
N PHE A 326 4.54 7.71 -11.20
CA PHE A 326 5.85 7.93 -11.82
C PHE A 326 5.73 8.04 -13.35
N ARG A 327 4.98 7.14 -14.01
CA ARG A 327 4.85 7.16 -15.48
C ARG A 327 4.18 8.44 -15.97
N ILE A 328 3.14 8.90 -15.26
CA ILE A 328 2.46 10.17 -15.58
C ILE A 328 3.45 11.33 -15.45
N VAL A 329 4.04 11.51 -14.27
CA VAL A 329 4.95 12.65 -14.00
C VAL A 329 6.17 12.62 -14.91
N ASN A 330 6.76 11.44 -15.14
CA ASN A 330 7.92 11.31 -16.04
C ASN A 330 7.58 11.76 -17.48
N ARG A 331 6.41 11.37 -18.02
CA ARG A 331 5.95 11.81 -19.34
C ARG A 331 5.72 13.31 -19.38
N VAL A 332 5.01 13.86 -18.42
CA VAL A 332 4.73 15.31 -18.32
C VAL A 332 6.02 16.12 -18.28
N LEU A 333 7.02 15.69 -17.51
CA LEU A 333 8.31 16.37 -17.41
C LEU A 333 9.15 16.29 -18.71
N HIS A 334 8.83 15.32 -19.58
CA HIS A 334 9.41 15.21 -20.93
C HIS A 334 8.52 15.80 -22.04
N GLY A 335 7.46 16.54 -21.67
CA GLY A 335 6.56 17.22 -22.61
C GLY A 335 5.51 16.32 -23.26
N ASP A 336 5.29 15.11 -22.74
CA ASP A 336 4.26 14.17 -23.20
C ASP A 336 3.10 14.14 -22.19
N GLU A 337 1.98 14.76 -22.51
CA GLU A 337 0.76 14.76 -21.71
C GLU A 337 -0.31 13.79 -22.23
N SER A 338 0.05 12.84 -23.07
CA SER A 338 -0.90 11.87 -23.65
C SER A 338 -1.45 10.87 -22.63
N TYR A 339 -0.80 10.69 -21.46
CA TYR A 339 -1.20 9.79 -20.39
C TYR A 339 -1.31 10.53 -19.05
N LYS A 340 -2.52 10.57 -18.48
CA LYS A 340 -2.89 11.29 -17.26
C LYS A 340 -3.72 10.37 -16.34
N LEU A 341 -4.09 10.86 -15.16
CA LEU A 341 -4.97 10.12 -14.22
C LEU A 341 -6.24 9.59 -14.87
N GLY A 342 -6.89 10.39 -15.73
CA GLY A 342 -8.10 10.00 -16.45
C GLY A 342 -7.92 8.80 -17.41
N ASN A 343 -6.69 8.47 -17.79
CA ASN A 343 -6.38 7.29 -18.61
C ASN A 343 -6.14 6.02 -17.80
N ARG A 344 -6.02 6.15 -16.47
CA ARG A 344 -5.83 5.00 -15.58
C ARG A 344 -7.14 4.26 -15.41
N ALA A 345 -7.31 3.16 -16.15
CA ALA A 345 -8.47 2.30 -16.06
C ALA A 345 -8.18 1.04 -15.22
N HIS A 346 -9.23 0.41 -14.71
CA HIS A 346 -9.26 -0.96 -14.18
C HIS A 346 -8.08 -1.31 -13.27
N VAL A 347 -7.92 -0.61 -12.16
CA VAL A 347 -6.87 -0.91 -11.16
C VAL A 347 -7.26 -2.17 -10.39
N PRO A 348 -6.57 -3.31 -10.57
CA PRO A 348 -6.88 -4.52 -9.83
C PRO A 348 -6.34 -4.42 -8.40
N TYR A 349 -6.91 -5.18 -7.47
CA TYR A 349 -6.34 -5.33 -6.13
C TYR A 349 -6.50 -6.76 -5.63
N SER A 350 -5.71 -7.09 -4.61
CA SER A 350 -5.78 -8.39 -3.94
C SER A 350 -5.66 -8.24 -2.44
N THR A 351 -6.48 -8.97 -1.70
CA THR A 351 -6.37 -9.22 -0.27
C THR A 351 -5.70 -10.57 -0.10
N PHE A 352 -4.51 -10.57 0.52
CA PHE A 352 -3.67 -11.76 0.61
C PHE A 352 -4.03 -12.59 1.86
N ILE A 353 -5.24 -13.10 1.89
CA ILE A 353 -5.66 -14.20 2.76
C ILE A 353 -5.38 -15.54 2.05
N THR A 354 -5.61 -16.66 2.69
CA THR A 354 -5.41 -17.99 2.11
C THR A 354 -6.74 -18.74 2.00
N PRO A 355 -7.23 -18.96 0.76
CA PRO A 355 -6.68 -18.49 -0.53
C PRO A 355 -6.83 -16.99 -0.75
N ALA A 356 -6.09 -16.41 -1.72
CA ALA A 356 -6.15 -14.98 -2.01
C ALA A 356 -7.47 -14.57 -2.68
N LEU A 357 -7.93 -13.36 -2.35
CA LEU A 357 -9.11 -12.71 -2.93
C LEU A 357 -8.66 -11.54 -3.79
N SER A 358 -9.01 -11.52 -5.06
CA SER A 358 -8.61 -10.50 -6.03
C SER A 358 -9.80 -9.95 -6.80
N HIS A 359 -9.76 -8.66 -7.11
CA HIS A 359 -10.85 -7.98 -7.82
C HIS A 359 -10.31 -6.98 -8.84
N VAL A 360 -11.09 -6.76 -9.91
CA VAL A 360 -10.89 -5.68 -10.89
C VAL A 360 -12.24 -5.23 -11.47
N GLY A 361 -12.40 -3.94 -11.70
CA GLY A 361 -13.58 -3.34 -12.32
C GLY A 361 -14.72 -3.09 -11.35
N LEU A 362 -15.95 -3.25 -11.82
CA LEU A 362 -17.17 -3.01 -11.04
C LEU A 362 -17.58 -4.26 -10.26
N HIS A 363 -18.02 -4.06 -9.04
CA HIS A 363 -18.74 -5.07 -8.27
C HIS A 363 -20.13 -5.32 -8.87
N GLU A 364 -20.74 -6.45 -8.53
CA GLU A 364 -22.01 -6.89 -9.12
C GLU A 364 -23.11 -5.83 -9.02
N GLU A 365 -23.33 -5.26 -7.84
CA GLU A 365 -24.37 -4.24 -7.64
C GLU A 365 -24.06 -2.92 -8.34
N GLU A 366 -22.79 -2.52 -8.40
CA GLU A 366 -22.35 -1.34 -9.13
C GLU A 366 -22.58 -1.49 -10.64
N ALA A 367 -22.26 -2.68 -11.18
CA ALA A 367 -22.46 -3.00 -12.57
C ALA A 367 -23.95 -3.01 -12.95
N LYS A 368 -24.81 -3.63 -12.13
CA LYS A 368 -26.26 -3.60 -12.32
C LYS A 368 -26.86 -2.21 -12.29
N ALA A 369 -26.35 -1.35 -11.40
CA ALA A 369 -26.81 0.02 -11.29
C ALA A 369 -26.43 0.88 -12.51
N GLN A 370 -25.27 0.60 -13.14
CA GLN A 370 -24.77 1.39 -14.27
C GLN A 370 -25.19 0.83 -15.63
N TYR A 371 -25.35 -0.49 -15.74
CA TYR A 371 -25.63 -1.19 -17.01
C TYR A 371 -26.83 -2.12 -16.86
N PRO A 372 -27.99 -1.78 -17.46
CA PRO A 372 -29.19 -2.65 -17.40
C PRO A 372 -29.00 -4.07 -17.93
N SER A 373 -28.05 -4.26 -18.85
CA SER A 373 -27.69 -5.56 -19.43
C SER A 373 -26.53 -6.27 -18.68
N ALA A 374 -26.13 -5.75 -17.50
CA ALA A 374 -25.11 -6.41 -16.71
C ALA A 374 -25.59 -7.80 -16.24
N MET A 375 -24.71 -8.78 -16.40
CA MET A 375 -24.93 -10.15 -15.94
C MET A 375 -23.68 -10.62 -15.20
N THR A 376 -23.88 -11.16 -13.99
CA THR A 376 -22.81 -11.78 -13.20
C THR A 376 -23.03 -13.29 -13.18
N VAL A 377 -21.96 -14.04 -13.40
CA VAL A 377 -21.91 -15.49 -13.24
C VAL A 377 -20.86 -15.85 -12.20
N ALA A 378 -21.05 -17.01 -11.55
CA ALA A 378 -20.14 -17.49 -10.52
C ALA A 378 -19.83 -18.98 -10.75
N LEU A 379 -18.55 -19.35 -10.60
CA LEU A 379 -18.06 -20.71 -10.67
C LEU A 379 -17.33 -21.03 -9.36
N PRO A 380 -17.87 -21.92 -8.51
CA PRO A 380 -17.18 -22.38 -7.31
C PRO A 380 -15.88 -23.12 -7.63
N VAL A 381 -14.83 -22.89 -6.85
CA VAL A 381 -13.51 -23.50 -7.08
C VAL A 381 -13.55 -25.03 -6.99
N ASN A 382 -14.39 -25.60 -6.13
CA ASN A 382 -14.56 -27.05 -6.03
C ASN A 382 -15.13 -27.72 -7.30
N ASN A 383 -15.64 -26.94 -8.26
CA ASN A 383 -16.07 -27.43 -9.59
C ASN A 383 -14.94 -27.33 -10.64
N MET A 384 -13.75 -26.84 -10.26
CA MET A 384 -12.60 -26.67 -11.15
C MET A 384 -11.62 -27.84 -10.96
N PRO A 385 -11.23 -28.60 -12.01
CA PRO A 385 -10.35 -29.77 -11.84
C PRO A 385 -9.04 -29.47 -11.11
N ARG A 386 -8.50 -28.28 -11.29
CA ARG A 386 -7.23 -27.86 -10.67
C ARG A 386 -7.28 -27.81 -9.14
N HIS A 387 -8.45 -27.64 -8.50
CA HIS A 387 -8.56 -27.62 -7.04
C HIS A 387 -8.07 -28.94 -6.41
N ALA A 388 -8.33 -30.06 -7.06
CA ALA A 388 -7.89 -31.37 -6.56
C ALA A 388 -6.35 -31.48 -6.54
N VAL A 389 -5.69 -30.92 -7.56
CA VAL A 389 -4.21 -30.85 -7.61
C VAL A 389 -3.68 -29.91 -6.55
N ASN A 390 -4.36 -28.78 -6.32
CA ASN A 390 -3.98 -27.81 -5.30
C ASN A 390 -4.30 -28.28 -3.87
N GLN A 391 -5.17 -29.31 -3.72
CA GLN A 391 -5.70 -29.79 -2.44
C GLN A 391 -6.40 -28.66 -1.63
N ASP A 392 -7.01 -27.71 -2.35
CA ASP A 392 -7.76 -26.59 -1.75
C ASP A 392 -9.02 -26.31 -2.61
N PRO A 393 -10.21 -26.70 -2.13
CA PRO A 393 -11.47 -26.50 -2.84
C PRO A 393 -12.09 -25.11 -2.58
N ARG A 394 -11.44 -24.30 -1.73
CA ARG A 394 -12.00 -23.04 -1.26
C ARG A 394 -11.99 -21.98 -2.35
N GLY A 395 -13.11 -21.25 -2.46
CA GLY A 395 -13.22 -20.06 -3.27
C GLY A 395 -14.32 -20.09 -4.32
N VAL A 396 -14.42 -18.98 -5.03
CA VAL A 396 -15.36 -18.71 -6.12
C VAL A 396 -14.76 -17.73 -7.11
N PHE A 397 -14.95 -17.97 -8.40
CA PHE A 397 -14.64 -17.00 -9.45
C PHE A 397 -15.95 -16.39 -9.95
N LYS A 398 -16.05 -15.06 -9.94
CA LYS A 398 -17.18 -14.29 -10.45
C LYS A 398 -16.73 -13.46 -11.66
N LEU A 399 -17.57 -13.40 -12.69
CA LEU A 399 -17.36 -12.57 -13.87
C LEU A 399 -18.63 -11.78 -14.17
N THR A 400 -18.50 -10.47 -14.27
CA THR A 400 -19.58 -9.55 -14.60
C THR A 400 -19.35 -8.98 -16.00
N VAL A 401 -20.33 -9.09 -16.88
CA VAL A 401 -20.25 -8.62 -18.26
C VAL A 401 -21.46 -7.78 -18.64
N ASN A 402 -21.28 -6.93 -19.65
CA ASN A 402 -22.38 -6.30 -20.37
C ASN A 402 -22.80 -7.25 -21.51
N LYS A 403 -24.01 -7.83 -21.44
CA LYS A 403 -24.50 -8.81 -22.44
C LYS A 403 -24.67 -8.22 -23.83
N ASP A 404 -24.96 -6.93 -23.96
CA ASP A 404 -25.22 -6.30 -25.26
C ASP A 404 -23.91 -6.09 -26.04
N THR A 405 -22.81 -5.76 -25.32
CA THR A 405 -21.53 -5.50 -25.96
C THR A 405 -20.58 -6.69 -25.88
N GLY A 406 -20.79 -7.58 -24.93
CA GLY A 406 -19.87 -8.68 -24.57
C GLY A 406 -18.65 -8.25 -23.77
N LEU A 407 -18.54 -6.96 -23.36
CA LEU A 407 -17.42 -6.44 -22.62
C LEU A 407 -17.46 -6.88 -21.15
N ILE A 408 -16.29 -7.10 -20.58
CA ILE A 408 -16.11 -7.42 -19.17
C ILE A 408 -16.22 -6.13 -18.38
N LEU A 409 -17.11 -6.09 -17.39
CA LEU A 409 -17.33 -4.95 -16.50
C LEU A 409 -16.55 -5.09 -15.20
N GLY A 410 -16.32 -6.32 -14.74
CA GLY A 410 -15.56 -6.62 -13.55
C GLY A 410 -15.42 -8.11 -13.29
N ALA A 411 -14.52 -8.45 -12.40
CA ALA A 411 -14.33 -9.83 -11.94
C ALA A 411 -13.82 -9.87 -10.51
N THR A 412 -14.31 -10.84 -9.74
CA THR A 412 -13.80 -11.22 -8.43
C THR A 412 -13.31 -12.66 -8.51
N LEU A 413 -12.03 -12.88 -8.27
CA LEU A 413 -11.41 -14.19 -8.23
C LEU A 413 -11.00 -14.47 -6.79
N PHE A 414 -11.69 -15.38 -6.13
CA PHE A 414 -11.35 -15.85 -4.80
C PHE A 414 -10.89 -17.29 -4.91
N GLY A 415 -9.61 -17.54 -4.72
CA GLY A 415 -9.01 -18.85 -4.89
C GLY A 415 -7.51 -18.79 -5.10
N LYS A 416 -6.88 -19.96 -5.13
CA LYS A 416 -5.42 -20.04 -5.30
C LYS A 416 -4.96 -19.39 -6.60
N ASN A 417 -3.89 -18.58 -6.54
CA ASN A 417 -3.30 -17.82 -7.65
C ASN A 417 -4.21 -16.71 -8.22
N SER A 418 -5.27 -16.31 -7.50
CA SER A 418 -6.16 -15.24 -7.97
C SER A 418 -5.41 -13.91 -8.18
N GLU A 419 -4.40 -13.63 -7.38
CA GLU A 419 -3.53 -12.46 -7.44
C GLU A 419 -2.72 -12.36 -8.74
N GLU A 420 -2.46 -13.49 -9.38
CA GLU A 420 -1.83 -13.54 -10.70
C GLU A 420 -2.88 -13.51 -11.82
N LEU A 421 -3.97 -14.27 -11.64
CA LEU A 421 -5.00 -14.44 -12.66
C LEU A 421 -5.80 -13.16 -12.93
N ILE A 422 -6.01 -12.34 -11.90
CA ILE A 422 -6.76 -11.08 -12.05
C ILE A 422 -6.12 -10.14 -13.07
N ASN A 423 -4.82 -10.27 -13.31
CA ASN A 423 -4.11 -9.49 -14.32
C ASN A 423 -4.50 -9.89 -15.75
N ILE A 424 -4.92 -11.14 -15.99
CA ILE A 424 -5.45 -11.58 -17.28
C ILE A 424 -6.77 -10.86 -17.57
N ILE A 425 -7.66 -10.79 -16.56
CA ILE A 425 -8.94 -10.07 -16.69
C ILE A 425 -8.68 -8.59 -16.92
N LYS A 426 -7.78 -7.97 -16.14
CA LYS A 426 -7.40 -6.56 -16.33
C LYS A 426 -6.93 -6.29 -17.76
N MET A 427 -6.03 -7.12 -18.29
CA MET A 427 -5.55 -6.98 -19.67
C MET A 427 -6.66 -7.12 -20.70
N ALA A 428 -7.61 -8.02 -20.46
CA ALA A 428 -8.79 -8.16 -21.32
C ALA A 428 -9.66 -6.91 -21.28
N MET A 429 -9.92 -6.36 -20.09
CA MET A 429 -10.71 -5.12 -19.91
C MET A 429 -10.05 -3.91 -20.56
N ASP A 430 -8.74 -3.72 -20.36
CA ASP A 430 -7.98 -2.58 -20.90
C ASP A 430 -7.91 -2.57 -22.44
N ASN A 431 -8.15 -3.70 -23.07
CA ASN A 431 -8.11 -3.87 -24.53
C ASN A 431 -9.48 -4.20 -25.13
N ASP A 432 -10.58 -3.95 -24.41
CA ASP A 432 -11.95 -4.22 -24.84
C ASP A 432 -12.18 -5.67 -25.36
N ILE A 433 -11.40 -6.61 -24.80
CA ILE A 433 -11.53 -8.04 -25.13
C ILE A 433 -12.84 -8.55 -24.54
N LYS A 434 -13.69 -9.13 -25.40
CA LYS A 434 -14.98 -9.67 -24.99
C LYS A 434 -14.83 -10.96 -24.19
N TYR A 435 -15.79 -11.23 -23.29
CA TYR A 435 -15.81 -12.46 -22.50
C TYR A 435 -15.78 -13.74 -23.38
N THR A 436 -16.33 -13.68 -24.60
CA THR A 436 -16.33 -14.78 -25.56
C THR A 436 -14.91 -15.19 -25.97
N TYR A 437 -13.95 -14.25 -26.00
CA TYR A 437 -12.56 -14.58 -26.24
C TYR A 437 -11.98 -15.41 -25.09
N LEU A 438 -12.26 -15.03 -23.83
CA LEU A 438 -11.84 -15.84 -22.68
C LEU A 438 -12.50 -17.23 -22.68
N ARG A 439 -13.77 -17.31 -23.10
CA ARG A 439 -14.51 -18.57 -23.22
C ARG A 439 -13.85 -19.55 -24.21
N ASP A 440 -13.37 -19.04 -25.33
CA ASP A 440 -12.93 -19.85 -26.47
C ASP A 440 -11.37 -19.89 -26.58
N GLN A 441 -10.65 -19.21 -25.66
CA GLN A 441 -9.18 -19.16 -25.65
C GLN A 441 -8.58 -20.50 -25.20
N ILE A 442 -7.40 -20.83 -25.75
CA ILE A 442 -6.62 -21.99 -25.32
C ILE A 442 -5.77 -21.59 -24.11
N PHE A 443 -6.00 -22.26 -22.98
CA PHE A 443 -5.16 -22.12 -21.77
C PHE A 443 -4.37 -23.43 -21.54
N THR A 444 -3.23 -23.29 -20.84
CA THR A 444 -2.45 -24.46 -20.42
C THR A 444 -3.22 -25.30 -19.39
N HIS A 445 -3.21 -26.63 -19.55
CA HIS A 445 -3.85 -27.60 -18.65
C HIS A 445 -2.80 -28.37 -17.83
N PRO A 446 -3.03 -28.72 -16.53
CA PRO A 446 -4.10 -28.20 -15.65
C PRO A 446 -3.67 -26.93 -14.91
N THR A 447 -4.42 -25.86 -15.05
CA THR A 447 -4.15 -24.55 -14.38
C THR A 447 -5.43 -23.97 -13.79
N MET A 448 -5.28 -22.97 -12.88
CA MET A 448 -6.45 -22.20 -12.47
C MET A 448 -6.95 -21.28 -13.61
N ALA A 449 -6.05 -20.84 -14.50
CA ALA A 449 -6.38 -19.93 -15.60
C ALA A 449 -7.35 -20.53 -16.63
N GLU A 450 -7.26 -21.85 -16.93
CA GLU A 450 -8.18 -22.50 -17.87
C GLU A 450 -9.64 -22.44 -17.44
N ASN A 451 -9.90 -22.32 -16.12
CA ASN A 451 -11.25 -22.21 -15.60
C ASN A 451 -11.94 -20.88 -15.95
N LEU A 452 -11.21 -19.91 -16.52
CA LEU A 452 -11.81 -18.73 -17.14
C LEU A 452 -12.65 -19.10 -18.36
N ASN A 453 -12.33 -20.22 -19.07
CA ASN A 453 -13.20 -20.77 -20.11
C ASN A 453 -14.54 -21.19 -19.51
N ASP A 454 -14.50 -22.00 -18.45
CA ASP A 454 -15.70 -22.58 -17.84
C ASP A 454 -16.55 -21.51 -17.16
N LEU A 455 -15.91 -20.52 -16.51
CA LEU A 455 -16.60 -19.35 -15.95
C LEU A 455 -17.33 -18.56 -17.06
N ALA A 456 -16.65 -18.26 -18.16
CA ALA A 456 -17.23 -17.49 -19.27
C ALA A 456 -18.28 -18.27 -20.07
N LYS A 457 -18.34 -19.62 -20.01
CA LYS A 457 -19.40 -20.43 -20.58
C LYS A 457 -20.74 -20.30 -19.85
N LEU A 458 -20.74 -19.81 -18.61
CA LEU A 458 -21.97 -19.65 -17.83
C LEU A 458 -22.79 -18.43 -18.27
N ILE A 459 -22.23 -17.53 -19.11
CA ILE A 459 -22.89 -16.38 -19.72
C ILE A 459 -23.63 -16.82 -20.99
#